data_bb3fc66cb340cbbbdc7b2ac47b03a42a
#
_entry.id   bb3fc66cb340cbbbdc7b2ac47b03a42a
#
_cell.length_a   1.000
_cell.length_b   1.000
_cell.length_c   1.000
_cell.angle_alpha   90.00
_cell.angle_beta   90.00
_cell.angle_gamma   90.00
#
_symmetry.space_group_name_H-M   'P 1'
#
loop_
_entity.id
_entity.type
_entity.pdbx_description
1 polymer ?
#
loop_
_entity_poly.entity_id
_entity_poly.type
_entity_poly.pdbx_seq_one_letter_code
_entity_poly.pdbx_strand_id
1 'polypeptide(L)'
;MVRRTHGNSQEHVTKHIFVTGGVVSSLGKGLTASSLGRLLRSRGIHVLQQKLDPYINVDPGTMNPFQHGEVYVTEDGAETDLDIGHYERFLDVFLSQKANVTTGQIYQEVLRKERAGEYLGQCVQVIPCLLYTSPSPRDPKT
;
A
#
# COMPACT_ATOMS: atom_id res chain seq x y z
N MET A 1 -29.63 19.49 -32.41
CA MET A 1 -28.35 18.90 -32.89
C MET A 1 -27.34 18.94 -31.74
N VAL A 2 -27.27 17.86 -30.95
CA VAL A 2 -26.41 17.80 -29.74
C VAL A 2 -25.11 17.12 -30.13
N ARG A 3 -23.99 17.87 -30.08
CA ARG A 3 -22.65 17.31 -30.25
C ARG A 3 -22.28 16.50 -29.00
N ARG A 4 -22.18 15.19 -29.14
CA ARG A 4 -21.51 14.33 -28.19
C ARG A 4 -20.00 14.53 -28.32
N THR A 5 -19.39 15.16 -27.34
CA THR A 5 -17.94 15.16 -27.16
C THR A 5 -17.53 13.76 -26.66
N HIS A 6 -16.89 12.97 -27.51
CA HIS A 6 -16.19 11.76 -27.11
C HIS A 6 -14.97 12.20 -26.28
N GLY A 7 -15.10 12.12 -24.98
CA GLY A 7 -13.95 12.20 -24.08
C GLY A 7 -13.10 10.93 -24.29
N ASN A 8 -11.92 11.13 -24.84
CA ASN A 8 -10.90 10.09 -24.96
C ASN A 8 -10.37 9.81 -23.55
N SER A 9 -10.98 8.89 -22.83
CA SER A 9 -10.45 8.37 -21.57
C SER A 9 -9.23 7.51 -21.90
N GLN A 10 -8.06 8.13 -21.92
CA GLN A 10 -6.81 7.36 -21.91
C GLN A 10 -6.82 6.52 -20.63
N GLU A 11 -6.89 5.21 -20.78
CA GLU A 11 -6.67 4.29 -19.67
C GLU A 11 -5.24 4.52 -19.15
N HIS A 12 -5.13 5.17 -18.00
CA HIS A 12 -3.87 5.33 -17.32
C HIS A 12 -3.42 3.97 -16.76
N VAL A 13 -2.51 3.32 -17.50
CA VAL A 13 -1.90 2.08 -17.05
C VAL A 13 -0.92 2.39 -15.92
N THR A 14 -1.27 1.99 -14.71
CA THR A 14 -0.37 2.09 -13.56
C THR A 14 0.75 1.06 -13.70
N LYS A 15 1.99 1.50 -13.60
CA LYS A 15 3.17 0.63 -13.56
C LYS A 15 3.56 0.39 -12.11
N HIS A 16 3.90 -0.85 -11.78
CA HIS A 16 4.33 -1.25 -10.45
C HIS A 16 5.84 -1.54 -10.45
N ILE A 17 6.53 -1.00 -9.46
CA ILE A 17 7.95 -1.27 -9.21
C ILE A 17 8.05 -1.88 -7.82
N PHE A 18 8.55 -3.11 -7.75
CA PHE A 18 8.77 -3.81 -6.48
C PHE A 18 10.23 -3.69 -6.07
N VAL A 19 10.46 -3.12 -4.90
CA VAL A 19 11.78 -3.04 -4.27
C VAL A 19 11.84 -4.11 -3.19
N THR A 20 12.59 -5.17 -3.43
CA THR A 20 12.73 -6.31 -2.52
C THR A 20 14.17 -6.44 -2.04
N GLY A 21 14.37 -7.17 -0.98
CA GLY A 21 15.72 -7.42 -0.43
C GLY A 21 15.66 -8.29 0.82
N GLY A 22 16.83 -8.61 1.36
CA GLY A 22 16.95 -9.46 2.54
C GLY A 22 16.23 -8.92 3.79
N VAL A 23 16.11 -9.77 4.80
CA VAL A 23 15.32 -9.54 6.02
C VAL A 23 15.90 -8.42 6.91
N VAL A 24 17.16 -8.04 6.69
CA VAL A 24 17.85 -7.02 7.51
C VAL A 24 17.31 -5.63 7.13
N SER A 25 16.71 -4.95 8.10
CA SER A 25 16.10 -3.64 7.92
C SER A 25 17.09 -2.53 7.51
N SER A 26 18.36 -2.67 7.87
CA SER A 26 19.43 -1.69 7.60
C SER A 26 19.99 -1.70 6.17
N LEU A 27 19.48 -2.53 5.26
CA LEU A 27 19.99 -2.62 3.88
C LEU A 27 19.59 -1.46 2.95
N GLY A 28 18.89 -0.47 3.45
CA GLY A 28 18.54 0.73 2.67
C GLY A 28 17.44 0.54 1.62
N LYS A 29 16.63 -0.53 1.70
CA LYS A 29 15.48 -0.74 0.79
C LYS A 29 14.53 0.45 0.75
N GLY A 30 14.12 0.94 1.90
CA GLY A 30 13.23 2.09 2.03
C GLY A 30 13.84 3.37 1.44
N LEU A 31 15.12 3.61 1.72
CA LEU A 31 15.86 4.75 1.17
C LEU A 31 15.95 4.67 -0.36
N THR A 32 16.27 3.50 -0.90
CA THR A 32 16.35 3.28 -2.35
C THR A 32 14.98 3.51 -3.02
N ALA A 33 13.92 2.94 -2.46
CA ALA A 33 12.57 3.12 -2.97
C ALA A 33 12.12 4.59 -2.95
N SER A 34 12.39 5.29 -1.84
CA SER A 34 12.05 6.71 -1.69
C SER A 34 12.84 7.60 -2.64
N SER A 35 14.14 7.34 -2.81
CA SER A 35 14.99 8.07 -3.74
C SER A 35 14.55 7.88 -5.19
N LEU A 36 14.20 6.64 -5.57
CA LEU A 36 13.64 6.34 -6.89
C LEU A 36 12.31 7.07 -7.09
N GLY A 37 11.43 7.02 -6.10
CA GLY A 37 10.15 7.73 -6.12
C GLY A 37 10.34 9.24 -6.32
N ARG A 38 11.29 9.85 -5.62
CA ARG A 38 11.64 11.27 -5.77
C ARG A 38 12.13 11.59 -7.17
N LEU A 39 13.02 10.76 -7.72
CA LEU A 39 13.54 10.94 -9.08
C LEU A 39 12.46 10.82 -10.16
N LEU A 40 11.55 9.88 -10.02
CA LEU A 40 10.41 9.74 -10.94
C LEU A 40 9.48 10.95 -10.84
N ARG A 41 9.21 11.41 -9.64
CA ARG A 41 8.36 12.56 -9.40
C ARG A 41 8.96 13.86 -9.95
N SER A 42 10.27 14.05 -9.83
CA SER A 42 10.97 15.20 -10.42
C SER A 42 10.90 15.24 -11.96
N ARG A 43 10.57 14.11 -12.57
CA ARG A 43 10.30 14.00 -14.03
C ARG A 43 8.82 14.13 -14.38
N GLY A 44 7.99 14.57 -13.45
CA GLY A 44 6.56 14.77 -13.66
C GLY A 44 5.71 13.50 -13.62
N ILE A 45 6.26 12.36 -13.17
CA ILE A 45 5.51 11.11 -13.04
C ILE A 45 4.79 11.13 -11.69
N HIS A 46 3.49 10.82 -11.71
CA HIS A 46 2.73 10.64 -10.47
C HIS A 46 3.14 9.32 -9.80
N VAL A 47 3.65 9.41 -8.58
CA VAL A 47 4.17 8.27 -7.83
C VAL A 47 3.43 8.13 -6.51
N LEU A 48 2.97 6.93 -6.22
CA LEU A 48 2.54 6.49 -4.89
C LEU A 48 3.52 5.44 -4.39
N GLN A 49 3.82 5.48 -3.12
CA GLN A 49 4.70 4.52 -2.47
C GLN A 49 3.91 3.74 -1.42
N GLN A 50 4.10 2.44 -1.40
CA GLN A 50 3.45 1.54 -0.47
C GLN A 50 4.48 0.65 0.21
N LYS A 51 4.37 0.51 1.52
CA LYS A 51 5.15 -0.43 2.33
C LYS A 51 4.32 -1.68 2.61
N LEU A 52 4.90 -2.84 2.34
CA LEU A 52 4.30 -4.13 2.65
C LEU A 52 5.05 -4.75 3.84
N ASP A 53 4.38 -4.91 4.95
CA ASP A 53 4.94 -5.47 6.18
C ASP A 53 4.45 -6.91 6.41
N PRO A 54 5.35 -7.87 6.65
CA PRO A 54 5.00 -9.29 6.71
C PRO A 54 4.40 -9.72 8.07
N TYR A 55 4.28 -8.83 9.04
CA TYR A 55 3.74 -9.22 10.35
C TYR A 55 2.20 -9.34 10.32
N ILE A 56 1.68 -10.12 11.29
CA ILE A 56 0.24 -10.41 11.41
C ILE A 56 -0.55 -9.29 12.13
N ASN A 57 0.11 -8.34 12.74
CA ASN A 57 -0.55 -7.21 13.39
C ASN A 57 -1.29 -6.39 12.34
N VAL A 58 -2.51 -5.96 12.64
CA VAL A 58 -3.33 -5.15 11.71
C VAL A 58 -2.72 -3.76 11.52
N ASP A 59 -2.19 -3.20 12.58
CA ASP A 59 -1.45 -1.95 12.59
C ASP A 59 -0.32 -2.00 13.64
N PRO A 60 0.63 -1.06 13.62
CA PRO A 60 1.73 -1.04 14.58
C PRO A 60 1.36 -0.47 15.96
N GLY A 61 0.17 0.06 16.16
CA GLY A 61 -0.22 0.76 17.40
C GLY A 61 -0.20 -0.10 18.64
N THR A 62 -0.40 -1.41 18.49
CA THR A 62 -0.35 -2.39 19.61
C THR A 62 1.00 -3.09 19.73
N MET A 63 1.96 -2.79 18.87
CA MET A 63 3.27 -3.42 18.88
C MET A 63 4.18 -2.78 19.94
N ASN A 64 5.13 -3.57 20.44
CA ASN A 64 6.11 -3.07 21.38
C ASN A 64 7.04 -2.05 20.69
N PRO A 65 7.11 -0.80 21.15
CA PRO A 65 7.95 0.23 20.54
C PRO A 65 9.44 -0.10 20.51
N PHE A 66 9.92 -0.90 21.48
CA PHE A 66 11.33 -1.33 21.50
C PHE A 66 11.68 -2.33 20.39
N GLN A 67 10.69 -3.04 19.87
CA GLN A 67 10.87 -4.01 18.78
C GLN A 67 10.56 -3.41 17.41
N HIS A 68 9.52 -2.59 17.32
CA HIS A 68 9.02 -2.06 16.07
C HIS A 68 9.50 -0.62 15.79
N GLY A 69 9.78 0.16 16.82
CA GLY A 69 10.03 1.59 16.75
C GLY A 69 8.77 2.43 16.94
N GLU A 70 8.88 3.70 16.63
CA GLU A 70 7.78 4.65 16.77
C GLU A 70 6.72 4.45 15.70
N VAL A 71 5.48 4.81 16.04
CA VAL A 71 4.34 4.82 15.13
C VAL A 71 4.27 6.18 14.44
N TYR A 72 3.98 6.19 13.16
CA TYR A 72 3.68 7.39 12.39
C TYR A 72 2.17 7.46 12.12
N VAL A 73 1.56 8.60 12.40
CA VAL A 73 0.14 8.83 12.14
C VAL A 73 -0.01 9.62 10.84
N THR A 74 -0.72 9.06 9.88
CA THR A 74 -1.02 9.71 8.59
C THR A 74 -2.09 10.79 8.72
N GLU A 75 -2.27 11.61 7.70
CA GLU A 75 -3.25 12.70 7.70
C GLU A 75 -4.69 12.19 7.91
N ASP A 76 -5.00 11.00 7.44
CA ASP A 76 -6.29 10.32 7.67
C ASP A 76 -6.42 9.62 9.03
N GLY A 77 -5.45 9.84 9.94
CA GLY A 77 -5.48 9.36 11.32
C GLY A 77 -5.08 7.90 11.50
N ALA A 78 -4.56 7.23 10.49
CA ALA A 78 -4.13 5.85 10.60
C ALA A 78 -2.76 5.72 11.25
N GLU A 79 -2.61 4.77 12.16
CA GLU A 79 -1.33 4.39 12.74
C GLU A 79 -0.57 3.50 11.75
N THR A 80 0.63 3.91 11.40
CA THR A 80 1.46 3.26 10.39
C THR A 80 2.90 3.14 10.85
N ASP A 81 3.69 2.39 10.09
CA ASP A 81 5.13 2.30 10.30
C ASP A 81 5.82 3.67 10.10
N LEU A 82 6.86 3.92 10.87
CA LEU A 82 7.63 5.17 10.83
C LEU A 82 8.18 5.48 9.42
N ASP A 83 8.48 4.47 8.63
CA ASP A 83 8.98 4.66 7.26
C ASP A 83 8.01 5.45 6.38
N ILE A 84 6.71 5.41 6.67
CA ILE A 84 5.70 6.19 5.93
C ILE A 84 5.97 7.69 6.05
N GLY A 85 6.37 8.17 7.22
CA GLY A 85 6.78 9.56 7.42
C GLY A 85 8.03 9.93 6.59
N HIS A 86 8.96 9.01 6.44
CA HIS A 86 10.11 9.22 5.56
C HIS A 86 9.70 9.28 4.08
N TYR A 87 8.76 8.40 3.67
CA TYR A 87 8.24 8.41 2.30
C TYR A 87 7.53 9.71 1.96
N GLU A 88 6.70 10.23 2.87
CA GLU A 88 6.05 11.53 2.71
C GLU A 88 7.05 12.65 2.46
N ARG A 89 8.13 12.69 3.26
CA ARG A 89 9.18 13.70 3.09
C ARG A 89 9.91 13.59 1.76
N PHE A 90 10.26 12.39 1.33
CA PHE A 90 10.95 12.17 0.06
C PHE A 90 10.07 12.49 -1.15
N LEU A 91 8.82 12.07 -1.09
CA LEU A 91 7.87 12.27 -2.20
C LEU A 91 7.22 13.66 -2.18
N ASP A 92 7.31 14.37 -1.05
CA ASP A 92 6.60 15.63 -0.86
C ASP A 92 5.09 15.49 -1.14
N VAL A 93 4.47 14.51 -0.49
CA VAL A 93 3.04 14.19 -0.57
C VAL A 93 2.54 13.71 0.77
N PHE A 94 1.25 13.85 1.02
CA PHE A 94 0.58 13.15 2.10
C PHE A 94 0.16 11.76 1.64
N LEU A 95 0.48 10.77 2.45
CA LEU A 95 0.09 9.39 2.25
C LEU A 95 -1.09 9.04 3.15
N SER A 96 -1.88 8.08 2.75
CA SER A 96 -3.01 7.58 3.52
C SER A 96 -2.70 6.23 4.15
N GLN A 97 -3.65 5.71 4.91
CA GLN A 97 -3.62 4.34 5.44
C GLN A 97 -3.21 3.30 4.40
N LYS A 98 -3.58 3.47 3.15
CA LYS A 98 -3.24 2.54 2.05
C LYS A 98 -1.75 2.46 1.74
N ALA A 99 -0.94 3.38 2.25
CA ALA A 99 0.50 3.37 2.04
C ALA A 99 1.23 2.32 2.90
N ASN A 100 0.59 1.83 3.96
CA ASN A 100 1.13 0.76 4.81
C ASN A 100 0.16 -0.42 4.83
N VAL A 101 0.59 -1.55 4.27
CA VAL A 101 -0.21 -2.77 4.22
C VAL A 101 0.49 -3.87 4.99
N THR A 102 -0.22 -4.45 5.96
CA THR A 102 0.28 -5.56 6.75
C THR A 102 -0.38 -6.87 6.34
N THR A 103 0.28 -7.99 6.62
CA THR A 103 -0.32 -9.31 6.44
C THR A 103 -1.64 -9.42 7.22
N GLY A 104 -1.68 -8.86 8.44
CA GLY A 104 -2.88 -8.89 9.27
C GLY A 104 -4.07 -8.17 8.63
N GLN A 105 -3.86 -7.02 7.99
CA GLN A 105 -4.92 -6.31 7.26
C GLN A 105 -5.46 -7.15 6.10
N ILE A 106 -4.59 -7.83 5.36
CA ILE A 106 -5.01 -8.68 4.24
C ILE A 106 -5.83 -9.86 4.75
N TYR A 107 -5.37 -10.55 5.82
CA TYR A 107 -6.14 -11.65 6.40
C TYR A 107 -7.50 -11.18 6.95
N GLN A 108 -7.52 -10.05 7.62
CA GLN A 108 -8.77 -9.48 8.13
C GLN A 108 -9.78 -9.25 7.01
N GLU A 109 -9.34 -8.67 5.90
CA GLU A 109 -10.21 -8.42 4.75
C GLU A 109 -10.66 -9.71 4.07
N VAL A 110 -9.78 -10.69 3.91
CA VAL A 110 -10.13 -12.01 3.37
C VAL A 110 -11.18 -12.70 4.22
N LEU A 111 -11.01 -12.71 5.54
CA LEU A 111 -11.97 -13.31 6.47
C LEU A 111 -13.28 -12.54 6.47
N ARG A 112 -13.26 -11.22 6.42
CA ARG A 112 -14.46 -10.39 6.31
C ARG A 112 -15.26 -10.76 5.06
N LYS A 113 -14.62 -10.85 3.91
CA LYS A 113 -15.25 -11.21 2.63
C LYS A 113 -15.78 -12.63 2.64
N GLU A 114 -15.04 -13.57 3.24
CA GLU A 114 -15.51 -14.95 3.39
C GLU A 114 -16.81 -14.99 4.22
N ARG A 115 -16.83 -14.34 5.38
CA ARG A 115 -18.01 -14.28 6.24
C ARG A 115 -19.21 -13.59 5.57
N ALA A 116 -18.96 -12.63 4.70
CA ALA A 116 -19.97 -11.95 3.91
C ALA A 116 -20.47 -12.78 2.70
N GLY A 117 -19.86 -13.93 2.40
CA GLY A 117 -20.21 -14.76 1.26
C GLY A 117 -19.74 -14.21 -0.10
N GLU A 118 -18.85 -13.25 -0.11
CA GLU A 118 -18.38 -12.58 -1.34
C GLU A 118 -17.62 -13.52 -2.29
N TYR A 119 -17.10 -14.65 -1.79
CA TYR A 119 -16.41 -15.66 -2.60
C TYR A 119 -17.34 -16.70 -3.23
N LEU A 120 -18.65 -16.59 -3.05
CA LEU A 120 -19.67 -17.43 -3.69
C LEU A 120 -19.41 -18.94 -3.52
N GLY A 121 -18.91 -19.37 -2.37
CA GLY A 121 -18.61 -20.77 -2.07
C GLY A 121 -17.29 -21.29 -2.63
N GLN A 122 -16.49 -20.43 -3.26
CA GLN A 122 -15.15 -20.82 -3.71
C GLN A 122 -14.22 -21.09 -2.53
N CYS A 123 -13.34 -22.09 -2.69
CA CYS A 123 -12.27 -22.34 -1.74
C CYS A 123 -11.19 -21.27 -1.87
N VAL A 124 -10.94 -20.56 -0.77
CA VAL A 124 -9.96 -19.47 -0.72
C VAL A 124 -8.68 -19.97 -0.05
N GLN A 125 -7.59 -20.00 -0.79
CA GLN A 125 -6.29 -20.47 -0.32
C GLN A 125 -5.53 -19.35 0.39
N VAL A 126 -4.76 -19.68 1.43
CA VAL A 126 -4.04 -18.69 2.23
C VAL A 126 -3.02 -17.90 1.39
N ILE A 127 -2.12 -18.58 0.69
CA ILE A 127 -1.04 -17.92 -0.06
C ILE A 127 -1.53 -17.24 -1.34
N PRO A 128 -2.28 -17.89 -2.24
CA PRO A 128 -2.85 -17.22 -3.41
C PRO A 128 -3.81 -16.08 -3.05
N CYS A 129 -4.51 -16.18 -1.93
CA CYS A 129 -5.38 -15.14 -1.43
C CYS A 129 -4.67 -13.82 -1.16
N LEU A 130 -3.49 -13.88 -0.57
CA LEU A 130 -2.70 -12.68 -0.29
C LEU A 130 -2.30 -11.94 -1.57
N LEU A 131 -2.06 -12.66 -2.66
CA LEU A 131 -1.71 -12.07 -3.95
C LEU A 131 -2.90 -11.35 -4.63
N TYR A 132 -4.11 -11.89 -4.46
CA TYR A 132 -5.30 -11.36 -5.14
C TYR A 132 -6.07 -10.33 -4.31
N THR A 133 -5.87 -10.29 -3.01
CA THR A 133 -6.62 -9.42 -2.09
C THR A 133 -5.82 -8.24 -1.55
N SER A 134 -4.53 -8.18 -1.84
CA SER A 134 -3.72 -7.01 -1.52
C SER A 134 -4.30 -5.77 -2.21
N PRO A 135 -4.57 -4.68 -1.46
CA PRO A 135 -5.11 -3.48 -2.06
C PRO A 135 -4.19 -2.95 -3.16
N SER A 136 -4.76 -2.67 -4.30
CA SER A 136 -4.03 -2.10 -5.43
C SER A 136 -4.42 -0.64 -5.61
N PRO A 137 -3.50 0.22 -6.04
CA PRO A 137 -3.85 1.59 -6.45
C PRO A 137 -4.91 1.66 -7.56
N ARG A 138 -5.16 0.53 -8.25
CA ARG A 138 -6.19 0.41 -9.27
C ARG A 138 -7.57 0.02 -8.75
N ASP A 139 -7.64 -0.45 -7.49
CA ASP A 139 -8.95 -0.86 -6.96
C ASP A 139 -9.86 0.37 -6.95
N PRO A 140 -11.01 0.31 -7.59
CA PRO A 140 -11.96 1.42 -7.55
C PRO A 140 -12.27 1.72 -6.09
N LYS A 141 -12.35 2.99 -5.76
CA LYS A 141 -12.78 3.41 -4.43
C LYS A 141 -14.19 2.88 -4.20
N THR A 142 -14.29 1.86 -3.41
CA THR A 142 -15.57 1.43 -2.85
C THR A 142 -15.99 2.38 -1.77
#